data_0cce369435cbb74d54e5a9bd75c8674d
#
_entry.id   0cce369435cbb74d54e5a9bd75c8674d
#
_cell.length_a   1.000
_cell.length_b   1.000
_cell.length_c   1.000
_cell.angle_alpha   90.00
_cell.angle_beta   90.00
_cell.angle_gamma   90.00
#
_symmetry.space_group_name_H-M   'P 1'
#
loop_
_entity.id
_entity.type
_entity.pdbx_description
1 polymer ?
#
loop_
_entity_poly.entity_id
_entity_poly.type
_entity_poly.pdbx_seq_one_letter_code
_entity_poly.pdbx_strand_id
1 'polypeptide(L)'
;GAGGVSVAIGELADGLRVNLDKVPKKYAGLDGTEIAISESQERMAVVVAPQDVEQFLAYAKEENLEATEVAVVTEEPRLILEWRGKDIVNISRAFLDTNGAHQEADVEVEMPKEEDNFFKKIELPKVADALQKNDNKSAWLAMLADLNVCSQKGLVEMFDGSIGAGSVYMPYGGRYQLTETQSMVAKLPVLKGKCDTVTMMSYGFDPYLSSWSPYHGSVYAVLESLSRIVTAGGDYKKVRFTFQEYFRRMSEDPKRWSQPFAALLGAFDAQIGFGLPSIGGKDSMSGTFNDIDVPPTLVSFAVDVAREKDVITPELKEAGDKLVLFTIEKNAYDLPVYEQVMKLYDKIHELIGKGAIRSAYALDGKGLAAAVSKMAFGNKLGVTIADDVTAETLFAPGFGNIVAEVKEEFLPIIKEASAIVIGEVNDAQKFVYKEMELSMDEALDAWQGTLERVFPTRATEDKEKVQSDVYDTKNIYVCKNKVAKPTVFIPVFPGTNCEYDSAKAFERAGANTIVKVFKNLSAADIRDSVDEFVKAIDQSQIIMFPGGFSAGDEPEGSAKFFATAFRNAKMTEAVSRLLSERDGLALGICNGFQAL
;
A
#
# COMPACT_ATOMS: atom_id res chain seq x y z
N GLY A 1 -18.92 12.01 -4.38
CA GLY A 1 -17.56 12.38 -4.22
C GLY A 1 -17.38 13.67 -3.45
N ALA A 2 -16.16 13.96 -3.07
CA ALA A 2 -15.77 15.18 -2.36
C ALA A 2 -16.12 16.43 -3.18
N GLY A 3 -16.56 17.50 -2.50
CA GLY A 3 -17.00 18.74 -3.14
C GLY A 3 -18.39 18.69 -3.77
N GLY A 4 -19.11 17.57 -3.64
CA GLY A 4 -20.45 17.38 -4.19
C GLY A 4 -20.48 17.20 -5.70
N VAL A 5 -21.67 17.29 -6.26
CA VAL A 5 -21.92 17.12 -7.71
C VAL A 5 -21.14 18.14 -8.54
N SER A 6 -21.04 19.39 -8.06
CA SER A 6 -20.39 20.47 -8.79
C SER A 6 -18.87 20.23 -8.97
N VAL A 7 -18.18 19.64 -8.00
CA VAL A 7 -16.75 19.34 -8.09
C VAL A 7 -16.54 17.96 -8.70
N ALA A 8 -17.13 16.92 -8.13
CA ALA A 8 -16.91 15.54 -8.58
C ALA A 8 -17.27 15.28 -10.06
N ILE A 9 -18.30 15.94 -10.59
CA ILE A 9 -18.64 15.91 -12.02
C ILE A 9 -17.93 17.04 -12.76
N GLY A 10 -17.87 18.24 -12.17
CA GLY A 10 -17.30 19.43 -12.80
C GLY A 10 -15.84 19.32 -13.21
N GLU A 11 -15.07 18.42 -12.60
CA GLU A 11 -13.66 18.16 -12.95
C GLU A 11 -13.46 17.12 -14.05
N LEU A 12 -14.51 16.44 -14.51
CA LEU A 12 -14.39 15.36 -15.49
C LEU A 12 -14.10 15.83 -16.91
N ALA A 13 -14.48 17.06 -17.27
CA ALA A 13 -14.23 17.63 -18.59
C ALA A 13 -14.29 19.18 -18.55
N ASP A 14 -13.66 19.83 -19.52
CA ASP A 14 -13.62 21.30 -19.61
C ASP A 14 -14.98 21.91 -19.82
N GLY A 15 -15.82 21.30 -20.65
CA GLY A 15 -17.18 21.71 -20.92
C GLY A 15 -18.19 20.69 -20.42
N LEU A 16 -19.13 21.12 -19.57
CA LEU A 16 -20.14 20.24 -18.96
C LEU A 16 -21.46 20.98 -18.76
N ARG A 17 -22.56 20.31 -19.12
CA ARG A 17 -23.92 20.72 -18.71
C ARG A 17 -24.51 19.64 -17.81
N VAL A 18 -24.72 19.98 -16.55
CA VAL A 18 -25.24 19.08 -15.51
C VAL A 18 -26.70 19.41 -15.24
N ASN A 19 -27.58 18.43 -15.30
CA ASN A 19 -28.99 18.56 -14.93
C ASN A 19 -29.20 18.08 -13.49
N LEU A 20 -29.32 19.00 -12.56
CA LEU A 20 -29.49 18.72 -11.12
C LEU A 20 -30.86 18.07 -10.80
N ASP A 21 -31.87 18.23 -11.66
CA ASP A 21 -33.15 17.56 -11.45
C ASP A 21 -33.06 16.04 -11.62
N LYS A 22 -32.09 15.57 -12.42
CA LYS A 22 -31.83 14.15 -12.66
C LYS A 22 -30.97 13.48 -11.56
N VAL A 23 -30.34 14.25 -10.68
CA VAL A 23 -29.50 13.70 -9.60
C VAL A 23 -30.37 12.90 -8.63
N PRO A 24 -30.08 11.60 -8.43
CA PRO A 24 -30.82 10.77 -7.48
C PRO A 24 -30.74 11.34 -6.06
N LYS A 25 -31.87 11.40 -5.39
CA LYS A 25 -32.01 11.97 -4.04
C LYS A 25 -32.66 10.97 -3.10
N LYS A 26 -32.16 10.89 -1.88
CA LYS A 26 -32.73 10.02 -0.84
C LYS A 26 -34.06 10.57 -0.27
N TYR A 27 -34.24 11.89 -0.30
CA TYR A 27 -35.44 12.59 0.18
C TYR A 27 -35.71 13.86 -0.63
N ALA A 28 -36.95 14.33 -0.59
CA ALA A 28 -37.37 15.56 -1.25
C ALA A 28 -37.04 16.80 -0.41
N GLY A 29 -37.03 17.96 -1.06
CA GLY A 29 -36.91 19.25 -0.39
C GLY A 29 -35.59 19.98 -0.59
N LEU A 30 -34.58 19.33 -1.19
CA LEU A 30 -33.30 19.99 -1.49
C LEU A 30 -33.48 21.00 -2.65
N ASP A 31 -32.87 22.15 -2.52
CA ASP A 31 -32.77 23.14 -3.59
C ASP A 31 -31.57 22.88 -4.51
N GLY A 32 -31.41 23.69 -5.55
CA GLY A 32 -30.34 23.48 -6.55
C GLY A 32 -28.95 23.69 -5.94
N THR A 33 -28.77 24.57 -5.00
CA THR A 33 -27.49 24.80 -4.32
C THR A 33 -27.12 23.61 -3.44
N GLU A 34 -28.07 23.16 -2.63
CA GLU A 34 -27.88 22.00 -1.76
C GLU A 34 -27.54 20.73 -2.56
N ILE A 35 -28.21 20.50 -3.70
CA ILE A 35 -27.90 19.37 -4.59
C ILE A 35 -26.49 19.50 -5.18
N ALA A 36 -26.10 20.72 -5.60
CA ALA A 36 -24.82 20.97 -6.24
C ALA A 36 -23.61 20.72 -5.32
N ILE A 37 -23.74 21.05 -4.02
CA ILE A 37 -22.64 20.94 -3.04
C ILE A 37 -22.76 19.75 -2.10
N SER A 38 -23.86 19.00 -2.14
CA SER A 38 -24.09 17.86 -1.25
C SER A 38 -23.10 16.73 -1.54
N GLU A 39 -22.30 16.38 -0.56
CA GLU A 39 -21.44 15.20 -0.63
C GLU A 39 -22.22 13.94 -0.30
N SER A 40 -22.07 12.94 -1.16
CA SER A 40 -22.55 11.59 -0.91
C SER A 40 -21.40 10.61 -1.08
N GLN A 41 -21.15 9.81 -0.05
CA GLN A 41 -20.10 8.83 -0.04
C GLN A 41 -20.39 7.70 -1.04
N GLU A 42 -19.33 7.08 -1.57
CA GLU A 42 -19.37 5.90 -2.45
C GLU A 42 -20.18 6.08 -3.76
N ARG A 43 -20.36 7.30 -4.21
CA ARG A 43 -20.84 7.57 -5.57
C ARG A 43 -19.68 7.74 -6.53
N MET A 44 -19.86 7.21 -7.75
CA MET A 44 -18.90 7.33 -8.83
C MET A 44 -19.54 8.10 -9.97
N ALA A 45 -18.85 9.10 -10.51
CA ALA A 45 -19.20 9.73 -11.77
C ALA A 45 -18.24 9.22 -12.85
N VAL A 46 -18.79 8.83 -13.99
CA VAL A 46 -18.03 8.30 -15.14
C VAL A 46 -18.44 8.98 -16.42
N VAL A 47 -17.49 9.18 -17.33
CA VAL A 47 -17.76 9.64 -18.70
C VAL A 47 -17.85 8.42 -19.59
N VAL A 48 -18.98 8.27 -20.27
CA VAL A 48 -19.29 7.13 -21.15
C VAL A 48 -19.61 7.67 -22.54
N ALA A 49 -19.11 7.02 -23.58
CA ALA A 49 -19.47 7.40 -24.96
C ALA A 49 -20.97 7.21 -25.22
N PRO A 50 -21.63 8.09 -26.01
CA PRO A 50 -23.08 8.07 -26.17
C PRO A 50 -23.64 6.71 -26.59
N GLN A 51 -22.93 5.97 -27.44
CA GLN A 51 -23.34 4.65 -27.90
C GLN A 51 -23.28 3.56 -26.85
N ASP A 52 -22.52 3.77 -25.75
CA ASP A 52 -22.28 2.76 -24.71
C ASP A 52 -23.16 3.00 -23.46
N VAL A 53 -23.92 4.10 -23.41
CA VAL A 53 -24.72 4.49 -22.22
C VAL A 53 -25.75 3.42 -21.86
N GLU A 54 -26.53 2.92 -22.85
CA GLU A 54 -27.55 1.89 -22.59
C GLU A 54 -26.93 0.61 -22.02
N GLN A 55 -25.79 0.18 -22.56
CA GLN A 55 -25.08 -1.00 -22.09
C GLN A 55 -24.52 -0.80 -20.67
N PHE A 56 -23.99 0.38 -20.39
CA PHE A 56 -23.50 0.72 -19.04
C PHE A 56 -24.62 0.69 -18.00
N LEU A 57 -25.78 1.29 -18.32
CA LEU A 57 -26.96 1.27 -17.45
C LEU A 57 -27.49 -0.16 -17.24
N ALA A 58 -27.42 -1.02 -18.27
CA ALA A 58 -27.80 -2.42 -18.14
C ALA A 58 -26.87 -3.18 -17.18
N TYR A 59 -25.55 -2.98 -17.25
CA TYR A 59 -24.60 -3.57 -16.33
C TYR A 59 -24.82 -3.10 -14.88
N ALA A 60 -25.05 -1.80 -14.67
CA ALA A 60 -25.38 -1.28 -13.35
C ALA A 60 -26.63 -1.97 -12.76
N LYS A 61 -27.66 -2.16 -13.60
CA LYS A 61 -28.88 -2.86 -13.18
C LYS A 61 -28.64 -4.34 -12.83
N GLU A 62 -27.75 -5.02 -13.55
CA GLU A 62 -27.37 -6.41 -13.24
C GLU A 62 -26.76 -6.53 -11.86
N GLU A 63 -25.93 -5.54 -11.46
CA GLU A 63 -25.27 -5.45 -10.15
C GLU A 63 -26.16 -4.78 -9.07
N ASN A 64 -27.44 -4.54 -9.37
CA ASN A 64 -28.38 -3.84 -8.46
C ASN A 64 -27.92 -2.44 -8.06
N LEU A 65 -27.22 -1.75 -8.95
CA LEU A 65 -26.77 -0.38 -8.76
C LEU A 65 -27.71 0.60 -9.46
N GLU A 66 -28.00 1.73 -8.78
CA GLU A 66 -28.69 2.86 -9.39
C GLU A 66 -27.68 3.68 -10.20
N ALA A 67 -27.92 3.80 -11.50
CA ALA A 67 -27.12 4.64 -12.39
C ALA A 67 -28.03 5.56 -13.20
N THR A 68 -27.65 6.82 -13.32
CA THR A 68 -28.45 7.85 -13.99
C THR A 68 -27.54 8.77 -14.80
N GLU A 69 -27.92 9.06 -16.05
CA GLU A 69 -27.30 10.10 -16.85
C GLU A 69 -27.71 11.48 -16.28
N VAL A 70 -26.73 12.22 -15.73
CA VAL A 70 -26.97 13.51 -15.07
C VAL A 70 -26.29 14.68 -15.80
N ALA A 71 -25.35 14.41 -16.71
CA ALA A 71 -24.57 15.43 -17.40
C ALA A 71 -24.22 15.04 -18.82
N VAL A 72 -23.92 16.05 -19.63
CA VAL A 72 -23.40 15.90 -21.00
C VAL A 72 -22.13 16.73 -21.13
N VAL A 73 -21.10 16.13 -21.73
CA VAL A 73 -19.86 16.83 -22.10
C VAL A 73 -20.15 17.74 -23.30
N THR A 74 -19.69 19.00 -23.26
CA THR A 74 -19.92 20.01 -24.29
C THR A 74 -18.59 20.53 -24.85
N GLU A 75 -18.62 21.02 -26.10
CA GLU A 75 -17.44 21.64 -26.73
C GLU A 75 -17.10 23.00 -26.10
N GLU A 76 -18.10 23.76 -25.66
CA GLU A 76 -17.85 25.03 -25.00
C GLU A 76 -17.26 24.77 -23.60
N PRO A 77 -16.06 25.34 -23.25
CA PRO A 77 -15.41 25.09 -21.98
C PRO A 77 -16.07 25.90 -20.84
N ARG A 78 -17.23 25.43 -20.42
CA ARG A 78 -18.04 26.01 -19.35
C ARG A 78 -18.63 24.93 -18.46
N LEU A 79 -18.69 25.18 -17.15
CA LEU A 79 -19.52 24.40 -16.22
C LEU A 79 -20.89 25.07 -16.13
N ILE A 80 -21.92 24.36 -16.55
CA ILE A 80 -23.32 24.80 -16.47
C ILE A 80 -24.08 23.82 -15.58
N LEU A 81 -24.68 24.34 -14.50
CA LEU A 81 -25.57 23.57 -13.64
C LEU A 81 -27.00 24.07 -13.86
N GLU A 82 -27.86 23.18 -14.36
CA GLU A 82 -29.27 23.46 -14.64
C GLU A 82 -30.15 22.89 -13.52
N TRP A 83 -31.08 23.70 -13.01
CA TRP A 83 -32.09 23.28 -12.06
C TRP A 83 -33.45 23.92 -12.38
N ARG A 84 -34.47 23.08 -12.50
CA ARG A 84 -35.84 23.48 -12.88
C ARG A 84 -35.89 24.33 -14.15
N GLY A 85 -35.13 23.90 -15.17
CA GLY A 85 -35.07 24.56 -16.46
C GLY A 85 -34.35 25.92 -16.47
N LYS A 86 -33.57 26.23 -15.46
CA LYS A 86 -32.75 27.45 -15.39
C LYS A 86 -31.30 27.11 -15.11
N ASP A 87 -30.38 27.77 -15.80
CA ASP A 87 -28.97 27.73 -15.47
C ASP A 87 -28.73 28.50 -14.16
N ILE A 88 -28.50 27.80 -13.06
CA ILE A 88 -28.19 28.38 -11.75
C ILE A 88 -26.70 28.65 -11.56
N VAL A 89 -25.86 27.93 -12.34
CA VAL A 89 -24.43 28.18 -12.46
C VAL A 89 -24.09 28.16 -13.94
N ASN A 90 -23.32 29.13 -14.39
CA ASN A 90 -22.80 29.21 -15.77
C ASN A 90 -21.45 29.92 -15.74
N ILE A 91 -20.36 29.15 -15.53
CA ILE A 91 -19.03 29.65 -15.28
C ILE A 91 -18.08 29.10 -16.35
N SER A 92 -17.21 29.97 -16.89
CA SER A 92 -16.17 29.54 -17.83
C SER A 92 -15.10 28.69 -17.12
N ARG A 93 -14.52 27.74 -17.85
CA ARG A 93 -13.39 26.94 -17.34
C ARG A 93 -12.22 27.83 -16.94
N ALA A 94 -11.87 28.83 -17.73
CA ALA A 94 -10.82 29.78 -17.41
C ALA A 94 -11.01 30.51 -16.07
N PHE A 95 -12.28 30.78 -15.67
CA PHE A 95 -12.56 31.35 -14.35
C PHE A 95 -12.37 30.31 -13.24
N LEU A 96 -12.83 29.07 -13.45
CA LEU A 96 -12.68 27.98 -12.46
C LEU A 96 -11.21 27.66 -12.20
N ASP A 97 -10.39 27.62 -13.24
CA ASP A 97 -8.97 27.29 -13.14
C ASP A 97 -8.16 28.33 -12.34
N THR A 98 -8.64 29.56 -12.27
CA THR A 98 -7.97 30.68 -11.57
C THR A 98 -8.74 31.20 -10.38
N ASN A 99 -9.93 30.65 -10.07
CA ASN A 99 -10.89 31.26 -9.12
C ASN A 99 -11.16 32.75 -9.41
N GLY A 100 -11.02 33.16 -10.67
CA GLY A 100 -11.21 34.55 -11.11
C GLY A 100 -10.11 35.53 -10.72
N ALA A 101 -9.00 35.05 -10.14
CA ALA A 101 -7.87 35.89 -9.75
C ALA A 101 -6.55 35.24 -10.20
N HIS A 102 -5.71 36.03 -10.88
CA HIS A 102 -4.31 35.67 -11.06
C HIS A 102 -3.59 35.85 -9.73
N GLN A 103 -3.07 34.78 -9.20
CA GLN A 103 -2.23 34.81 -8.01
C GLN A 103 -0.77 34.71 -8.45
N GLU A 104 0.04 35.63 -8.01
CA GLU A 104 1.48 35.66 -8.24
C GLU A 104 2.17 35.63 -6.88
N ALA A 105 3.27 34.89 -6.79
CA ALA A 105 4.10 34.86 -5.59
C ALA A 105 5.57 35.00 -6.02
N ASP A 106 6.30 35.85 -5.34
CA ASP A 106 7.74 35.91 -5.45
C ASP A 106 8.36 34.74 -4.67
N VAL A 107 9.44 34.17 -5.20
CA VAL A 107 10.18 33.10 -4.56
C VAL A 107 11.64 33.54 -4.38
N GLU A 108 12.11 33.53 -3.14
CA GLU A 108 13.52 33.69 -2.79
C GLU A 108 14.08 32.34 -2.35
N VAL A 109 14.84 31.67 -3.24
CA VAL A 109 15.40 30.35 -2.94
C VAL A 109 16.55 30.47 -1.94
N GLU A 110 16.41 29.82 -0.81
CA GLU A 110 17.46 29.70 0.19
C GLU A 110 18.36 28.51 -0.11
N MET A 111 19.65 28.78 -0.30
CA MET A 111 20.66 27.74 -0.53
C MET A 111 20.96 26.99 0.77
N PRO A 112 21.13 25.65 0.72
CA PRO A 112 21.52 24.89 1.90
C PRO A 112 22.91 25.31 2.38
N LYS A 113 23.13 25.35 3.69
CA LYS A 113 24.41 25.69 4.27
C LYS A 113 25.36 24.52 4.16
N GLU A 114 26.56 24.77 3.63
CA GLU A 114 27.60 23.76 3.45
C GLU A 114 28.09 23.18 4.80
N GLU A 115 28.15 24.01 5.84
CA GLU A 115 28.52 23.59 7.20
C GLU A 115 27.53 22.58 7.82
N ASP A 116 26.29 22.56 7.32
CA ASP A 116 25.21 21.66 7.74
C ASP A 116 24.99 20.52 6.76
N ASN A 117 25.90 20.31 5.81
CA ASN A 117 25.77 19.28 4.78
C ASN A 117 25.48 17.89 5.39
N PHE A 118 24.31 17.37 5.06
CA PHE A 118 23.78 16.10 5.58
C PHE A 118 24.71 14.92 5.28
N PHE A 119 25.35 14.89 4.12
CA PHE A 119 26.21 13.79 3.69
C PHE A 119 27.59 13.79 4.36
N LYS A 120 27.97 14.88 5.01
CA LYS A 120 29.26 15.04 5.71
C LYS A 120 29.17 14.84 7.21
N LYS A 121 27.98 14.47 7.71
CA LYS A 121 27.72 14.30 9.14
C LYS A 121 27.03 12.96 9.39
N ILE A 122 27.26 12.41 10.58
CA ILE A 122 26.41 11.36 11.14
C ILE A 122 25.29 12.06 11.88
N GLU A 123 24.09 11.96 11.35
CA GLU A 123 22.92 12.73 11.78
C GLU A 123 22.46 12.38 13.21
N LEU A 124 22.75 11.17 13.68
CA LEU A 124 22.37 10.71 15.00
C LEU A 124 23.43 11.08 16.06
N PRO A 125 23.17 12.07 16.94
CA PRO A 125 24.18 12.57 17.88
C PRO A 125 24.76 11.47 18.80
N LYS A 126 23.92 10.55 19.29
CA LYS A 126 24.37 9.43 20.14
C LYS A 126 25.31 8.48 19.40
N VAL A 127 25.09 8.27 18.10
CA VAL A 127 25.98 7.47 17.26
C VAL A 127 27.30 8.19 17.07
N ALA A 128 27.26 9.47 16.69
CA ALA A 128 28.46 10.29 16.53
C ALA A 128 29.31 10.33 17.82
N ASP A 129 28.70 10.55 18.97
CA ASP A 129 29.37 10.56 20.29
C ASP A 129 30.04 9.21 20.61
N ALA A 130 29.39 8.09 20.33
CA ALA A 130 29.94 6.77 20.54
C ALA A 130 31.12 6.49 19.61
N LEU A 131 31.04 6.86 18.35
CA LEU A 131 32.12 6.70 17.39
C LEU A 131 33.35 7.55 17.71
N GLN A 132 33.17 8.76 18.24
CA GLN A 132 34.29 9.57 18.75
C GLN A 132 35.07 8.88 19.90
N LYS A 133 34.39 8.00 20.65
CA LYS A 133 34.98 7.20 21.73
C LYS A 133 35.49 5.84 21.26
N ASN A 134 35.42 5.54 19.97
CA ASN A 134 35.68 4.23 19.36
C ASN A 134 34.81 3.10 19.94
N ASP A 135 33.60 3.42 20.43
CA ASP A 135 32.63 2.45 20.95
C ASP A 135 31.62 2.06 19.89
N ASN A 136 32.01 1.14 19.01
CA ASN A 136 31.19 0.64 17.92
C ASN A 136 29.91 -0.06 18.42
N LYS A 137 29.97 -0.74 19.59
CA LYS A 137 28.79 -1.41 20.15
C LYS A 137 27.72 -0.42 20.58
N SER A 138 28.11 0.61 21.32
CA SER A 138 27.19 1.68 21.72
C SER A 138 26.65 2.45 20.52
N ALA A 139 27.47 2.68 19.49
CA ALA A 139 27.02 3.30 18.24
C ALA A 139 25.94 2.46 17.55
N TRP A 140 26.15 1.14 17.44
CA TRP A 140 25.20 0.21 16.80
C TRP A 140 23.87 0.15 17.56
N LEU A 141 23.92 0.00 18.90
CA LEU A 141 22.72 -0.02 19.74
C LEU A 141 21.95 1.31 19.70
N ALA A 142 22.67 2.44 19.74
CA ALA A 142 22.06 3.78 19.66
C ALA A 142 21.35 4.00 18.31
N MET A 143 21.95 3.52 17.21
CA MET A 143 21.34 3.57 15.88
C MET A 143 20.06 2.71 15.83
N LEU A 144 20.10 1.46 16.32
CA LEU A 144 18.93 0.58 16.35
C LEU A 144 17.77 1.13 17.18
N ALA A 145 18.06 1.85 18.25
CA ALA A 145 17.07 2.44 19.14
C ALA A 145 16.51 3.80 18.65
N ASP A 146 17.04 4.36 17.56
CA ASP A 146 16.54 5.62 17.00
C ASP A 146 15.12 5.48 16.45
N LEU A 147 14.28 6.52 16.61
CA LEU A 147 12.86 6.50 16.17
C LEU A 147 12.68 6.24 14.68
N ASN A 148 13.66 6.63 13.85
CA ASN A 148 13.60 6.40 12.39
C ASN A 148 14.19 5.04 11.98
N VAL A 149 14.68 4.23 12.93
CA VAL A 149 15.26 2.91 12.69
C VAL A 149 14.50 1.82 13.42
N CYS A 150 14.05 2.10 14.65
CA CYS A 150 13.42 1.12 15.53
C CYS A 150 12.19 0.44 14.91
N SER A 151 11.85 -0.72 15.44
CA SER A 151 10.71 -1.50 14.97
C SER A 151 9.39 -0.76 15.15
N GLN A 152 8.62 -0.70 14.08
CA GLN A 152 7.23 -0.24 14.10
C GLN A 152 6.23 -1.41 14.09
N LYS A 153 6.70 -2.62 14.39
CA LYS A 153 5.90 -3.86 14.25
C LYS A 153 4.58 -3.79 15.02
N GLY A 154 4.60 -3.31 16.26
CA GLY A 154 3.37 -3.17 17.06
C GLY A 154 2.32 -2.26 16.42
N LEU A 155 2.74 -1.16 15.78
CA LEU A 155 1.85 -0.29 15.02
C LEU A 155 1.33 -0.98 13.75
N VAL A 156 2.23 -1.61 12.98
CA VAL A 156 1.87 -2.27 11.71
C VAL A 156 0.91 -3.44 11.93
N GLU A 157 1.07 -4.21 13.01
CA GLU A 157 0.20 -5.35 13.34
C GLU A 157 -1.20 -4.95 13.82
N MET A 158 -1.48 -3.66 14.02
CA MET A 158 -2.84 -3.16 14.22
C MET A 158 -3.68 -3.16 12.94
N PHE A 159 -3.08 -3.39 11.77
CA PHE A 159 -3.70 -3.38 10.46
C PHE A 159 -3.57 -4.74 9.76
N ASP A 160 -4.48 -5.02 8.82
CA ASP A 160 -4.43 -6.24 8.03
C ASP A 160 -3.27 -6.23 7.04
N GLY A 161 -2.35 -7.19 7.19
CA GLY A 161 -1.14 -7.29 6.36
C GLY A 161 -1.29 -8.20 5.12
N SER A 162 -2.41 -8.92 4.96
CA SER A 162 -2.55 -9.96 3.94
C SER A 162 -3.96 -10.05 3.33
N ILE A 163 -4.55 -8.92 3.03
CA ILE A 163 -5.91 -8.82 2.47
C ILE A 163 -6.00 -9.57 1.13
N GLY A 164 -7.05 -10.37 0.96
CA GLY A 164 -7.34 -11.09 -0.29
C GLY A 164 -6.37 -12.23 -0.62
N ALA A 165 -5.50 -12.63 0.31
CA ALA A 165 -4.49 -13.67 0.12
C ALA A 165 -3.60 -13.47 -1.14
N GLY A 166 -3.43 -12.22 -1.56
CA GLY A 166 -2.60 -11.82 -2.70
C GLY A 166 -1.22 -11.31 -2.31
N SER A 167 -0.94 -11.10 -1.01
CA SER A 167 0.35 -10.59 -0.54
C SER A 167 1.48 -11.57 -0.86
N VAL A 168 2.52 -11.07 -1.53
CA VAL A 168 3.79 -11.78 -1.74
C VAL A 168 4.78 -11.38 -0.66
N TYR A 169 4.80 -10.10 -0.30
CA TYR A 169 5.50 -9.60 0.87
C TYR A 169 4.52 -9.41 2.03
N MET A 170 4.87 -9.97 3.19
CA MET A 170 4.31 -9.52 4.46
C MET A 170 5.09 -8.29 4.93
N PRO A 171 4.51 -7.42 5.78
CA PRO A 171 5.22 -6.23 6.28
C PRO A 171 6.55 -6.55 6.95
N TYR A 172 6.65 -7.72 7.57
CA TYR A 172 7.88 -8.27 8.16
C TYR A 172 8.15 -9.67 7.60
N GLY A 173 9.32 -9.85 7.00
CA GLY A 173 9.75 -11.10 6.38
C GLY A 173 10.61 -11.99 7.28
N GLY A 174 10.97 -13.14 6.76
CA GLY A 174 11.77 -14.15 7.42
C GLY A 174 10.96 -15.09 8.32
N ARG A 175 11.61 -16.14 8.80
CA ARG A 175 11.00 -17.17 9.65
C ARG A 175 10.39 -16.61 10.94
N TYR A 176 11.01 -15.57 11.50
CA TYR A 176 10.56 -14.92 12.73
C TYR A 176 9.75 -13.65 12.48
N GLN A 177 9.53 -13.28 11.21
CA GLN A 177 8.79 -12.08 10.82
C GLN A 177 9.35 -10.81 11.48
N LEU A 178 10.67 -10.59 11.34
CA LEU A 178 11.39 -9.47 11.96
C LEU A 178 12.21 -8.64 10.96
N THR A 179 12.31 -9.04 9.68
CA THR A 179 12.92 -8.19 8.65
C THR A 179 11.85 -7.28 8.04
N GLU A 180 11.97 -5.98 8.25
CA GLU A 180 11.13 -4.99 7.58
C GLU A 180 11.27 -5.09 6.07
N THR A 181 10.15 -5.20 5.36
CA THR A 181 10.15 -5.12 3.90
C THR A 181 10.07 -3.66 3.46
N GLN A 182 10.85 -3.32 2.43
CA GLN A 182 10.95 -1.94 1.94
C GLN A 182 9.93 -1.62 0.85
N SER A 183 9.18 -2.63 0.40
CA SER A 183 8.18 -2.52 -0.65
C SER A 183 6.97 -3.35 -0.32
N MET A 184 5.80 -2.91 -0.77
CA MET A 184 4.62 -3.76 -0.89
C MET A 184 4.76 -4.57 -2.18
N VAL A 185 4.53 -5.88 -2.12
CA VAL A 185 4.45 -6.75 -3.29
C VAL A 185 3.21 -7.64 -3.17
N ALA A 186 2.30 -7.52 -4.12
CA ALA A 186 1.05 -8.27 -4.11
C ALA A 186 0.65 -8.73 -5.53
N LYS A 187 0.05 -9.90 -5.62
CA LYS A 187 -0.51 -10.42 -6.87
C LYS A 187 -1.71 -9.58 -7.32
N LEU A 188 -1.83 -9.39 -8.63
CA LEU A 188 -3.05 -8.81 -9.18
C LEU A 188 -4.24 -9.72 -8.85
N PRO A 189 -5.31 -9.18 -8.26
CA PRO A 189 -6.52 -9.94 -8.02
C PRO A 189 -7.19 -10.29 -9.35
N VAL A 190 -7.52 -11.56 -9.51
CA VAL A 190 -8.28 -12.05 -10.67
C VAL A 190 -9.51 -12.82 -10.18
N LEU A 191 -10.63 -12.66 -10.86
CA LEU A 191 -11.88 -13.34 -10.49
C LEU A 191 -11.77 -14.84 -10.66
N LYS A 192 -11.09 -15.31 -11.71
CA LYS A 192 -10.92 -16.73 -12.01
C LYS A 192 -9.47 -17.06 -12.37
N GLY A 193 -9.05 -18.28 -12.03
CA GLY A 193 -7.71 -18.77 -12.37
C GLY A 193 -6.61 -18.31 -11.41
N LYS A 194 -5.37 -18.30 -11.91
CA LYS A 194 -4.17 -17.89 -11.17
C LYS A 194 -3.49 -16.75 -11.92
N CYS A 195 -2.95 -15.79 -11.19
CA CYS A 195 -2.13 -14.72 -11.72
C CYS A 195 -0.74 -14.78 -11.09
N ASP A 196 0.30 -14.68 -11.91
CA ASP A 196 1.70 -14.59 -11.51
C ASP A 196 2.26 -13.15 -11.68
N THR A 197 1.43 -12.23 -12.14
CA THR A 197 1.77 -10.81 -12.19
C THR A 197 1.60 -10.21 -10.79
N VAL A 198 2.60 -9.45 -10.36
CA VAL A 198 2.59 -8.72 -9.10
C VAL A 198 2.70 -7.22 -9.36
N THR A 199 2.06 -6.44 -8.50
CA THR A 199 2.35 -5.01 -8.36
C THR A 199 3.34 -4.82 -7.23
N MET A 200 4.24 -3.87 -7.41
CA MET A 200 5.20 -3.43 -6.41
C MET A 200 4.98 -1.95 -6.12
N MET A 201 5.05 -1.57 -4.86
CA MET A 201 5.02 -0.17 -4.46
C MET A 201 6.01 0.07 -3.33
N SER A 202 6.76 1.15 -3.44
CA SER A 202 7.70 1.60 -2.43
C SER A 202 7.56 3.10 -2.21
N TYR A 203 8.21 3.64 -1.19
CA TYR A 203 8.29 5.07 -0.97
C TYR A 203 9.71 5.49 -0.61
N GLY A 204 10.00 6.78 -0.71
CA GLY A 204 11.23 7.39 -0.25
C GLY A 204 10.95 8.75 0.36
N PHE A 205 11.58 9.03 1.50
CA PHE A 205 11.55 10.31 2.20
C PHE A 205 12.47 10.28 3.42
N ASP A 206 13.26 11.34 3.60
CA ASP A 206 14.01 11.57 4.83
C ASP A 206 13.81 13.02 5.33
N PRO A 207 13.25 13.21 6.53
CA PRO A 207 12.92 14.53 7.06
C PRO A 207 14.16 15.37 7.38
N TYR A 208 15.29 14.77 7.74
CA TYR A 208 16.52 15.50 8.06
C TYR A 208 17.22 16.00 6.79
N LEU A 209 17.32 15.14 5.77
CA LEU A 209 17.84 15.54 4.46
C LEU A 209 16.99 16.65 3.85
N SER A 210 15.65 16.51 3.90
CA SER A 210 14.73 17.51 3.38
C SER A 210 14.79 18.84 4.15
N SER A 211 15.04 18.78 5.47
CA SER A 211 15.21 19.99 6.30
C SER A 211 16.51 20.75 6.00
N TRP A 212 17.59 20.02 5.66
CA TRP A 212 18.82 20.64 5.21
C TRP A 212 18.68 21.24 3.81
N SER A 213 18.12 20.48 2.87
CA SER A 213 17.92 20.88 1.49
C SER A 213 16.67 20.20 0.90
N PRO A 214 15.56 20.93 0.71
CA PRO A 214 14.37 20.36 0.08
C PRO A 214 14.65 19.83 -1.34
N TYR A 215 15.56 20.45 -2.07
CA TYR A 215 16.00 19.99 -3.40
C TYR A 215 16.64 18.59 -3.33
N HIS A 216 17.67 18.41 -2.47
CA HIS A 216 18.31 17.10 -2.28
C HIS A 216 17.32 16.10 -1.68
N GLY A 217 16.50 16.52 -0.71
CA GLY A 217 15.47 15.69 -0.12
C GLY A 217 14.57 15.05 -1.16
N SER A 218 14.14 15.82 -2.16
CA SER A 218 13.27 15.32 -3.23
C SER A 218 14.01 14.44 -4.25
N VAL A 219 15.24 14.81 -4.62
CA VAL A 219 16.08 13.95 -5.49
C VAL A 219 16.28 12.58 -4.87
N TYR A 220 16.64 12.56 -3.58
CA TYR A 220 16.90 11.32 -2.87
C TYR A 220 15.64 10.57 -2.47
N ALA A 221 14.50 11.24 -2.31
CA ALA A 221 13.20 10.57 -2.14
C ALA A 221 12.85 9.74 -3.39
N VAL A 222 13.06 10.31 -4.60
CA VAL A 222 12.89 9.58 -5.86
C VAL A 222 13.85 8.41 -5.96
N LEU A 223 15.15 8.63 -5.69
CA LEU A 223 16.17 7.59 -5.73
C LEU A 223 15.89 6.46 -4.73
N GLU A 224 15.48 6.79 -3.50
CA GLU A 224 15.17 5.81 -2.46
C GLU A 224 13.98 4.93 -2.83
N SER A 225 12.88 5.54 -3.29
CA SER A 225 11.73 4.78 -3.76
C SER A 225 12.10 3.84 -4.92
N LEU A 226 12.96 4.31 -5.84
CA LEU A 226 13.42 3.51 -6.97
C LEU A 226 14.32 2.33 -6.53
N SER A 227 15.28 2.58 -5.64
CA SER A 227 16.19 1.53 -5.13
C SER A 227 15.44 0.42 -4.40
N ARG A 228 14.38 0.75 -3.66
CA ARG A 228 13.53 -0.21 -2.97
C ARG A 228 12.73 -1.12 -3.92
N ILE A 229 12.32 -0.62 -5.09
CA ILE A 229 11.74 -1.45 -6.15
C ILE A 229 12.79 -2.43 -6.71
N VAL A 230 14.00 -1.96 -6.98
CA VAL A 230 15.08 -2.78 -7.52
C VAL A 230 15.47 -3.90 -6.55
N THR A 231 15.58 -3.61 -5.25
CA THR A 231 15.90 -4.63 -4.23
C THR A 231 14.84 -5.71 -4.09
N ALA A 232 13.59 -5.41 -4.46
CA ALA A 232 12.52 -6.38 -4.52
C ALA A 232 12.49 -7.23 -5.80
N GLY A 233 13.35 -6.94 -6.78
CA GLY A 233 13.42 -7.62 -8.08
C GLY A 233 12.73 -6.87 -9.22
N GLY A 234 12.22 -5.67 -8.98
CA GLY A 234 11.58 -4.84 -10.00
C GLY A 234 12.55 -4.28 -11.06
N ASP A 235 12.02 -3.88 -12.19
CA ASP A 235 12.74 -3.25 -13.29
C ASP A 235 12.50 -1.74 -13.25
N TYR A 236 13.49 -0.97 -12.80
CA TYR A 236 13.34 0.48 -12.62
C TYR A 236 12.79 1.19 -13.87
N LYS A 237 13.03 0.68 -15.08
CA LYS A 237 12.58 1.29 -16.34
C LYS A 237 11.06 1.32 -16.49
N LYS A 238 10.35 0.48 -15.78
CA LYS A 238 8.89 0.38 -15.79
C LYS A 238 8.22 1.25 -14.75
N VAL A 239 9.00 1.78 -13.81
CA VAL A 239 8.49 2.57 -12.70
C VAL A 239 7.73 3.81 -13.18
N ARG A 240 6.63 4.10 -12.49
CA ARG A 240 5.93 5.38 -12.53
C ARG A 240 5.85 5.92 -11.11
N PHE A 241 6.03 7.23 -10.97
CA PHE A 241 5.99 7.88 -9.67
C PHE A 241 4.63 8.54 -9.42
N THR A 242 4.32 8.72 -8.15
CA THR A 242 3.34 9.68 -7.66
C THR A 242 3.94 10.37 -6.43
N PHE A 243 3.69 11.67 -6.27
CA PHE A 243 4.29 12.45 -5.20
C PHE A 243 3.24 12.93 -4.21
N GLN A 244 3.56 12.89 -2.92
CA GLN A 244 2.78 13.52 -1.87
C GLN A 244 3.61 14.63 -1.26
N GLU A 245 3.12 15.86 -1.39
CA GLU A 245 3.76 17.04 -0.84
C GLU A 245 3.02 17.56 0.39
N TYR A 246 3.77 17.99 1.41
CA TYR A 246 3.21 18.60 2.60
C TYR A 246 4.18 19.64 3.14
N PHE A 247 3.79 20.92 3.05
CA PHE A 247 4.61 22.05 3.45
C PHE A 247 3.92 22.90 4.49
N ARG A 248 4.70 23.69 5.20
CA ARG A 248 4.22 24.71 6.13
C ARG A 248 3.26 25.66 5.43
N ARG A 249 2.40 26.34 6.19
CA ARG A 249 1.48 27.34 5.64
C ARG A 249 2.27 28.43 4.90
N MET A 250 1.90 28.66 3.67
CA MET A 250 2.44 29.75 2.87
C MET A 250 1.92 31.12 3.36
N SER A 251 2.68 32.15 3.12
CA SER A 251 2.35 33.55 3.39
C SER A 251 2.87 34.39 2.21
N GLU A 252 2.83 35.70 2.34
CA GLU A 252 3.44 36.62 1.36
C GLU A 252 4.98 36.66 1.45
N ASP A 253 5.59 35.93 2.40
CA ASP A 253 7.03 35.85 2.54
C ASP A 253 7.66 34.99 1.42
N PRO A 254 8.47 35.58 0.50
CA PRO A 254 9.08 34.85 -0.61
C PRO A 254 9.96 33.65 -0.18
N LYS A 255 10.54 33.71 1.02
CA LYS A 255 11.37 32.63 1.56
C LYS A 255 10.57 31.40 1.96
N ARG A 256 9.32 31.56 2.38
CA ARG A 256 8.47 30.41 2.69
C ARG A 256 8.18 29.57 1.44
N TRP A 257 8.11 30.21 0.26
CA TRP A 257 7.92 29.56 -1.02
C TRP A 257 9.17 28.85 -1.54
N SER A 258 10.34 29.14 -0.96
CA SER A 258 11.60 28.45 -1.29
C SER A 258 11.49 26.92 -1.13
N GLN A 259 10.84 26.45 -0.07
CA GLN A 259 10.79 25.01 0.24
C GLN A 259 10.03 24.20 -0.81
N PRO A 260 8.75 24.49 -1.13
CA PRO A 260 8.03 23.75 -2.15
C PRO A 260 8.66 23.92 -3.53
N PHE A 261 9.18 25.11 -3.86
CA PHE A 261 9.84 25.35 -5.14
C PHE A 261 11.13 24.51 -5.28
N ALA A 262 11.99 24.47 -4.26
CA ALA A 262 13.21 23.68 -4.29
C ALA A 262 12.90 22.17 -4.32
N ALA A 263 11.89 21.71 -3.58
CA ALA A 263 11.45 20.31 -3.59
C ALA A 263 10.94 19.91 -4.99
N LEU A 264 10.11 20.74 -5.61
CA LEU A 264 9.59 20.52 -6.96
C LEU A 264 10.73 20.45 -7.99
N LEU A 265 11.72 21.35 -7.92
CA LEU A 265 12.89 21.33 -8.80
C LEU A 265 13.71 20.04 -8.62
N GLY A 266 13.92 19.57 -7.39
CA GLY A 266 14.61 18.31 -7.12
C GLY A 266 13.89 17.10 -7.70
N ALA A 267 12.57 17.02 -7.50
CA ALA A 267 11.75 15.96 -8.08
C ALA A 267 11.73 16.00 -9.61
N PHE A 268 11.68 17.20 -10.20
CA PHE A 268 11.77 17.40 -11.65
C PHE A 268 13.12 16.94 -12.21
N ASP A 269 14.22 17.35 -11.57
CA ASP A 269 15.57 16.95 -11.98
C ASP A 269 15.74 15.43 -11.95
N ALA A 270 15.29 14.78 -10.89
CA ALA A 270 15.34 13.32 -10.76
C ALA A 270 14.52 12.60 -11.85
N GLN A 271 13.31 13.09 -12.15
CA GLN A 271 12.48 12.50 -13.21
C GLN A 271 13.15 12.62 -14.59
N ILE A 272 13.72 13.77 -14.90
CA ILE A 272 14.45 13.97 -16.17
C ILE A 272 15.73 13.12 -16.18
N GLY A 273 16.48 13.09 -15.07
CA GLY A 273 17.71 12.34 -14.94
C GLY A 273 17.54 10.84 -15.13
N PHE A 274 16.47 10.26 -14.58
CA PHE A 274 16.12 8.84 -14.75
C PHE A 274 15.30 8.56 -16.02
N GLY A 275 14.73 9.58 -16.67
CA GLY A 275 13.81 9.40 -17.79
C GLY A 275 12.48 8.74 -17.38
N LEU A 276 12.05 8.92 -16.14
CA LEU A 276 10.86 8.28 -15.56
C LEU A 276 9.83 9.33 -15.13
N PRO A 277 8.57 9.23 -15.59
CA PRO A 277 7.55 10.23 -15.28
C PRO A 277 6.82 9.95 -13.97
N SER A 278 6.30 11.01 -13.35
CA SER A 278 5.20 10.92 -12.39
C SER A 278 3.86 10.94 -13.11
N ILE A 279 2.88 10.24 -12.54
CA ILE A 279 1.49 10.19 -13.05
C ILE A 279 0.60 11.24 -12.40
N GLY A 280 1.06 11.88 -11.34
CA GLY A 280 0.33 12.86 -10.57
C GLY A 280 0.82 12.92 -9.14
N GLY A 281 0.01 13.49 -8.28
CA GLY A 281 0.34 13.62 -6.87
C GLY A 281 -0.74 14.40 -6.13
N LYS A 282 -0.40 14.79 -4.91
CA LYS A 282 -1.22 15.66 -4.07
C LYS A 282 -0.32 16.58 -3.26
N ASP A 283 -0.69 17.83 -3.19
CA ASP A 283 0.00 18.84 -2.39
C ASP A 283 -0.89 19.41 -1.27
N SER A 284 -0.24 19.93 -0.25
CA SER A 284 -0.89 20.69 0.82
C SER A 284 0.10 21.65 1.46
N MET A 285 -0.37 22.88 1.71
CA MET A 285 0.39 23.95 2.35
C MET A 285 -0.19 24.29 3.73
N SER A 286 -0.68 23.29 4.46
CA SER A 286 -1.36 23.47 5.76
C SER A 286 -0.53 22.98 6.96
N GLY A 287 0.74 22.66 6.77
CA GLY A 287 1.61 22.04 7.76
C GLY A 287 2.18 23.00 8.82
N THR A 288 1.36 23.92 9.33
CA THR A 288 1.72 24.80 10.45
C THR A 288 0.68 24.67 11.55
N PHE A 289 1.15 24.39 12.76
CA PHE A 289 0.31 24.39 13.97
C PHE A 289 0.97 25.26 15.03
N ASN A 290 0.35 26.40 15.34
CA ASN A 290 0.95 27.47 16.16
C ASN A 290 2.34 27.86 15.63
N ASP A 291 3.39 27.66 16.43
CA ASP A 291 4.78 27.98 16.10
C ASP A 291 5.55 26.77 15.53
N ILE A 292 4.88 25.65 15.27
CA ILE A 292 5.48 24.44 14.76
C ILE A 292 5.19 24.33 13.26
N ASP A 293 6.22 24.31 12.45
CA ASP A 293 6.16 23.99 11.03
C ASP A 293 6.59 22.51 10.81
N VAL A 294 5.90 21.81 9.90
CA VAL A 294 6.37 20.48 9.45
C VAL A 294 7.68 20.64 8.68
N PRO A 295 8.57 19.64 8.70
CA PRO A 295 9.72 19.62 7.79
C PRO A 295 9.22 19.67 6.33
N PRO A 296 10.00 20.26 5.41
CA PRO A 296 9.66 20.22 3.99
C PRO A 296 9.49 18.78 3.54
N THR A 297 8.31 18.42 3.08
CA THR A 297 7.98 17.03 2.78
C THR A 297 7.59 16.87 1.32
N LEU A 298 8.37 16.07 0.59
CA LEU A 298 7.99 15.45 -0.67
C LEU A 298 8.29 13.96 -0.54
N VAL A 299 7.25 13.15 -0.45
CA VAL A 299 7.34 11.69 -0.47
C VAL A 299 7.20 11.22 -1.91
N SER A 300 8.17 10.46 -2.40
CA SER A 300 8.07 9.76 -3.67
C SER A 300 7.51 8.36 -3.45
N PHE A 301 6.48 8.01 -4.20
CA PHE A 301 6.00 6.63 -4.31
C PHE A 301 6.35 6.11 -5.69
N ALA A 302 7.00 4.95 -5.75
CA ALA A 302 7.33 4.25 -6.99
C ALA A 302 6.43 3.04 -7.16
N VAL A 303 5.86 2.86 -8.34
CA VAL A 303 5.00 1.72 -8.69
C VAL A 303 5.60 0.99 -9.87
N ASP A 304 5.68 -0.34 -9.76
CA ASP A 304 6.16 -1.24 -10.83
C ASP A 304 5.27 -2.48 -10.95
N VAL A 305 5.45 -3.21 -12.04
CA VAL A 305 4.78 -4.48 -12.33
C VAL A 305 5.84 -5.52 -12.70
N ALA A 306 5.83 -6.65 -11.99
CA ALA A 306 6.79 -7.74 -12.21
C ALA A 306 6.10 -9.11 -12.25
N ARG A 307 6.90 -10.18 -12.36
CA ARG A 307 6.44 -11.56 -12.20
C ARG A 307 6.80 -12.06 -10.80
N GLU A 308 5.93 -12.83 -10.18
CA GLU A 308 6.17 -13.41 -8.84
C GLU A 308 7.52 -14.14 -8.74
N LYS A 309 7.91 -14.85 -9.80
CA LYS A 309 9.17 -15.60 -9.85
C LYS A 309 10.44 -14.74 -9.82
N ASP A 310 10.33 -13.47 -10.15
CA ASP A 310 11.45 -12.52 -10.21
C ASP A 310 11.60 -11.73 -8.91
N VAL A 311 10.69 -11.95 -7.94
CA VAL A 311 10.70 -11.31 -6.63
C VAL A 311 11.65 -12.02 -5.69
N ILE A 312 12.51 -11.27 -5.01
CA ILE A 312 13.35 -11.74 -3.90
C ILE A 312 12.97 -11.03 -2.61
N THR A 313 13.18 -11.67 -1.48
CA THR A 313 12.84 -11.10 -0.16
C THR A 313 14.09 -10.64 0.59
N PRO A 314 14.00 -9.60 1.46
CA PRO A 314 15.16 -8.91 2.00
C PRO A 314 15.90 -9.63 3.14
N GLU A 315 15.29 -10.60 3.82
CA GLU A 315 15.96 -11.31 4.92
C GLU A 315 17.14 -12.17 4.45
N LEU A 316 18.20 -12.27 5.25
CA LEU A 316 19.33 -13.15 5.00
C LEU A 316 18.90 -14.63 4.96
N LYS A 317 19.49 -15.43 4.06
CA LYS A 317 19.02 -16.78 3.74
C LYS A 317 19.91 -17.88 4.32
N GLU A 318 21.23 -17.74 4.26
CA GLU A 318 22.14 -18.86 4.54
C GLU A 318 23.48 -18.41 5.10
N ALA A 319 23.95 -19.10 6.16
CA ALA A 319 25.29 -18.87 6.69
C ALA A 319 26.37 -19.31 5.69
N GLY A 320 27.42 -18.53 5.57
CA GLY A 320 28.50 -18.71 4.58
C GLY A 320 28.34 -17.85 3.33
N ASP A 321 27.14 -17.35 3.05
CA ASP A 321 26.94 -16.39 1.95
C ASP A 321 27.67 -15.08 2.22
N LYS A 322 28.11 -14.41 1.16
CA LYS A 322 28.84 -13.14 1.26
C LYS A 322 27.90 -11.96 1.21
N LEU A 323 28.23 -10.93 1.96
CA LEU A 323 27.58 -9.64 1.86
C LEU A 323 28.40 -8.73 0.96
N VAL A 324 27.74 -8.13 -0.02
CA VAL A 324 28.34 -7.18 -0.97
C VAL A 324 27.60 -5.85 -0.95
N LEU A 325 28.34 -4.79 -1.13
CA LEU A 325 27.81 -3.42 -1.22
C LEU A 325 27.99 -2.89 -2.64
N PHE A 326 26.90 -2.53 -3.29
CA PHE A 326 26.86 -1.78 -4.51
C PHE A 326 26.73 -0.29 -4.19
N THR A 327 27.62 0.53 -4.71
CA THR A 327 27.66 1.97 -4.41
C THR A 327 27.34 2.80 -5.64
N ILE A 328 26.58 3.87 -5.44
CA ILE A 328 26.34 4.88 -6.48
C ILE A 328 27.45 5.94 -6.47
N GLU A 329 27.66 6.57 -7.62
CA GLU A 329 28.50 7.74 -7.73
C GLU A 329 27.70 9.02 -7.49
N LYS A 330 28.35 10.00 -6.83
CA LYS A 330 27.82 11.35 -6.62
C LYS A 330 28.70 12.37 -7.31
N ASN A 331 28.08 13.44 -7.79
CA ASN A 331 28.80 14.57 -8.35
C ASN A 331 29.31 15.51 -7.23
N ALA A 332 29.97 16.62 -7.62
CA ALA A 332 30.52 17.58 -6.68
C ALA A 332 29.48 18.32 -5.80
N TYR A 333 28.21 18.16 -6.11
CA TYR A 333 27.08 18.74 -5.37
C TYR A 333 26.31 17.71 -4.54
N ASP A 334 26.89 16.56 -4.28
CA ASP A 334 26.26 15.43 -3.57
C ASP A 334 24.99 14.89 -4.27
N LEU A 335 24.83 15.10 -5.57
CA LEU A 335 23.73 14.56 -6.37
C LEU A 335 24.14 13.24 -7.04
N PRO A 336 23.21 12.29 -7.22
CA PRO A 336 23.50 11.03 -7.89
C PRO A 336 23.90 11.25 -9.36
N VAL A 337 24.88 10.50 -9.83
CA VAL A 337 25.20 10.43 -11.27
C VAL A 337 24.20 9.47 -11.92
N TYR A 338 23.08 10.00 -12.40
CA TYR A 338 21.91 9.23 -12.87
C TYR A 338 22.29 8.12 -13.85
N GLU A 339 23.16 8.38 -14.83
CA GLU A 339 23.57 7.38 -15.81
C GLU A 339 24.30 6.19 -15.14
N GLN A 340 25.14 6.45 -14.15
CA GLN A 340 25.82 5.38 -13.38
C GLN A 340 24.83 4.60 -12.54
N VAL A 341 23.89 5.28 -11.88
CA VAL A 341 22.83 4.63 -11.09
C VAL A 341 21.98 3.71 -11.96
N MET A 342 21.55 4.17 -13.13
CA MET A 342 20.76 3.36 -14.06
C MET A 342 21.51 2.11 -14.52
N LYS A 343 22.79 2.22 -14.88
CA LYS A 343 23.63 1.06 -15.25
C LYS A 343 23.80 0.07 -14.09
N LEU A 344 23.97 0.60 -12.87
CA LEU A 344 24.10 -0.21 -11.67
C LEU A 344 22.81 -0.99 -11.39
N TYR A 345 21.66 -0.32 -11.46
CA TYR A 345 20.37 -0.95 -11.19
C TYR A 345 19.97 -1.96 -12.28
N ASP A 346 20.30 -1.70 -13.54
CA ASP A 346 20.20 -2.70 -14.61
C ASP A 346 20.99 -3.98 -14.27
N LYS A 347 22.23 -3.78 -13.79
CA LYS A 347 23.11 -4.90 -13.44
C LYS A 347 22.59 -5.69 -12.24
N ILE A 348 22.10 -4.99 -11.21
CA ILE A 348 21.49 -5.65 -10.03
C ILE A 348 20.25 -6.44 -10.44
N HIS A 349 19.34 -5.86 -11.23
CA HIS A 349 18.18 -6.56 -11.75
C HIS A 349 18.56 -7.82 -12.57
N GLU A 350 19.59 -7.72 -13.44
CA GLU A 350 20.13 -8.88 -14.16
C GLU A 350 20.66 -9.97 -13.21
N LEU A 351 21.40 -9.58 -12.17
CA LEU A 351 21.98 -10.50 -11.19
C LEU A 351 20.91 -11.19 -10.33
N ILE A 352 19.84 -10.49 -9.98
CA ILE A 352 18.66 -11.08 -9.33
C ILE A 352 18.02 -12.10 -10.26
N GLY A 353 17.78 -11.76 -11.52
CA GLY A 353 17.19 -12.66 -12.51
C GLY A 353 18.03 -13.93 -12.78
N LYS A 354 19.35 -13.86 -12.57
CA LYS A 354 20.28 -15.01 -12.65
C LYS A 354 20.35 -15.83 -11.35
N GLY A 355 19.69 -15.40 -10.27
CA GLY A 355 19.76 -16.03 -8.95
C GLY A 355 21.10 -15.83 -8.25
N ALA A 356 21.92 -14.86 -8.69
CA ALA A 356 23.20 -14.52 -8.07
C ALA A 356 23.01 -13.73 -6.78
N ILE A 357 21.99 -12.86 -6.72
CA ILE A 357 21.56 -12.13 -5.53
C ILE A 357 20.39 -12.89 -4.92
N ARG A 358 20.51 -13.29 -3.65
CA ARG A 358 19.49 -14.04 -2.90
C ARG A 358 18.58 -13.16 -2.09
N SER A 359 19.12 -12.11 -1.50
CA SER A 359 18.41 -11.07 -0.78
C SER A 359 19.12 -9.72 -0.98
N ALA A 360 18.38 -8.63 -0.90
CA ALA A 360 18.91 -7.29 -1.07
C ALA A 360 18.14 -6.27 -0.22
N TYR A 361 18.83 -5.20 0.16
CA TYR A 361 18.27 -4.09 0.95
C TYR A 361 18.84 -2.76 0.49
N ALA A 362 17.99 -1.78 0.23
CA ALA A 362 18.40 -0.43 -0.11
C ALA A 362 18.83 0.33 1.16
N LEU A 363 19.98 1.01 1.11
CA LEU A 363 20.44 1.85 2.19
C LEU A 363 19.67 3.18 2.19
N ASP A 364 19.48 3.72 3.37
CA ASP A 364 18.86 5.02 3.65
C ASP A 364 19.83 5.97 4.39
N GLY A 365 19.31 6.99 5.02
CA GLY A 365 20.07 7.94 5.83
C GLY A 365 20.72 7.36 7.09
N LYS A 366 20.43 6.10 7.46
CA LYS A 366 20.94 5.45 8.69
C LYS A 366 22.08 4.46 8.42
N GLY A 367 22.44 4.28 7.16
CA GLY A 367 23.64 3.60 6.73
C GLY A 367 23.55 2.08 6.68
N LEU A 368 24.72 1.48 6.47
CA LEU A 368 24.88 0.06 6.23
C LEU A 368 24.55 -0.80 7.45
N ALA A 369 24.92 -0.35 8.66
CA ALA A 369 24.68 -1.10 9.89
C ALA A 369 23.18 -1.33 10.15
N ALA A 370 22.35 -0.32 9.86
CA ALA A 370 20.89 -0.45 9.96
C ALA A 370 20.34 -1.47 8.94
N ALA A 371 20.76 -1.38 7.68
CA ALA A 371 20.32 -2.27 6.61
C ALA A 371 20.68 -3.74 6.93
N VAL A 372 21.94 -4.01 7.27
CA VAL A 372 22.43 -5.35 7.62
C VAL A 372 21.71 -5.93 8.84
N SER A 373 21.47 -5.11 9.87
CA SER A 373 20.71 -5.57 11.05
C SER A 373 19.29 -6.00 10.71
N LYS A 374 18.57 -5.18 9.93
CA LYS A 374 17.20 -5.48 9.50
C LYS A 374 17.13 -6.74 8.62
N MET A 375 18.11 -6.94 7.72
CA MET A 375 18.22 -8.18 6.95
C MET A 375 18.44 -9.42 7.84
N ALA A 376 19.23 -9.28 8.90
CA ALA A 376 19.61 -10.37 9.81
C ALA A 376 18.45 -10.85 10.69
N PHE A 377 17.58 -9.94 11.14
CA PHE A 377 16.57 -10.20 12.16
C PHE A 377 15.55 -11.27 11.76
N GLY A 378 15.11 -11.29 10.50
CA GLY A 378 14.02 -12.16 10.03
C GLY A 378 14.29 -13.65 10.17
N ASN A 379 15.53 -14.07 9.96
CA ASN A 379 15.97 -15.46 10.12
C ASN A 379 16.94 -15.66 11.30
N LYS A 380 17.23 -14.60 12.05
CA LYS A 380 18.18 -14.57 13.16
C LYS A 380 19.57 -15.09 12.76
N LEU A 381 20.00 -14.71 11.55
CA LEU A 381 21.36 -14.99 11.09
C LEU A 381 22.29 -13.87 11.50
N GLY A 382 23.48 -14.22 11.99
CA GLY A 382 24.49 -13.24 12.35
C GLY A 382 25.26 -12.74 11.12
N VAL A 383 26.05 -11.70 11.34
CA VAL A 383 26.90 -11.09 10.30
C VAL A 383 28.27 -10.80 10.84
N THR A 384 29.31 -11.18 10.11
CA THR A 384 30.69 -10.77 10.35
C THR A 384 31.07 -9.72 9.30
N ILE A 385 31.32 -8.50 9.74
CA ILE A 385 31.76 -7.39 8.87
C ILE A 385 33.27 -7.48 8.66
N ALA A 386 33.74 -7.27 7.44
CA ALA A 386 35.14 -7.28 7.10
C ALA A 386 35.91 -6.13 7.80
N ASP A 387 37.15 -6.39 8.21
CA ASP A 387 37.95 -5.44 9.02
C ASP A 387 38.32 -4.14 8.27
N ASP A 388 38.35 -4.17 6.95
CA ASP A 388 38.64 -3.03 6.08
C ASP A 388 37.44 -2.10 5.87
N VAL A 389 36.24 -2.50 6.28
CA VAL A 389 35.05 -1.62 6.31
C VAL A 389 35.25 -0.59 7.43
N THR A 390 35.10 0.67 7.09
CA THR A 390 35.26 1.76 8.07
C THR A 390 33.97 1.98 8.88
N ALA A 391 34.08 2.54 10.09
CA ALA A 391 32.92 2.94 10.87
C ALA A 391 32.08 4.00 10.15
N GLU A 392 32.71 4.86 9.36
CA GLU A 392 32.01 5.83 8.50
C GLU A 392 31.13 5.10 7.47
N THR A 393 31.66 4.09 6.78
CA THR A 393 30.89 3.28 5.83
C THR A 393 29.67 2.60 6.51
N LEU A 394 29.80 2.19 7.76
CA LEU A 394 28.72 1.53 8.51
C LEU A 394 27.58 2.49 8.89
N PHE A 395 27.89 3.73 9.26
CA PHE A 395 26.92 4.62 9.89
C PHE A 395 26.62 5.90 9.10
N ALA A 396 27.35 6.18 8.01
CA ALA A 396 27.06 7.34 7.16
C ALA A 396 25.84 7.10 6.26
N PRO A 397 25.14 8.17 5.82
CA PRO A 397 24.04 8.08 4.88
C PRO A 397 24.45 7.39 3.58
N GLY A 398 23.64 6.40 3.16
CA GLY A 398 23.94 5.54 2.02
C GLY A 398 22.84 5.47 0.96
N PHE A 399 22.00 6.47 0.82
CA PHE A 399 20.91 6.48 -0.17
C PHE A 399 21.34 6.03 -1.55
N GLY A 400 20.57 5.15 -2.16
CA GLY A 400 20.80 4.60 -3.48
C GLY A 400 21.81 3.45 -3.52
N ASN A 401 22.63 3.27 -2.46
CA ASN A 401 23.46 2.08 -2.31
C ASN A 401 22.60 0.87 -1.96
N ILE A 402 23.06 -0.31 -2.37
CA ILE A 402 22.34 -1.56 -2.11
C ILE A 402 23.29 -2.58 -1.49
N VAL A 403 22.92 -3.14 -0.35
CA VAL A 403 23.57 -4.31 0.22
C VAL A 403 22.84 -5.57 -0.23
N ALA A 404 23.59 -6.59 -0.63
CA ALA A 404 23.04 -7.85 -1.11
C ALA A 404 23.77 -9.05 -0.53
N GLU A 405 23.01 -10.13 -0.31
CA GLU A 405 23.52 -11.46 0.01
C GLU A 405 23.72 -12.24 -1.28
N VAL A 406 24.92 -12.81 -1.45
CA VAL A 406 25.31 -13.55 -2.64
C VAL A 406 26.04 -14.81 -2.26
N LYS A 407 25.86 -15.88 -3.04
CA LYS A 407 26.67 -17.08 -2.89
C LYS A 407 28.10 -16.85 -3.34
N GLU A 408 29.05 -17.50 -2.68
CA GLU A 408 30.47 -17.36 -3.01
C GLU A 408 30.80 -17.68 -4.48
N GLU A 409 30.11 -18.64 -5.08
CA GLU A 409 30.27 -19.03 -6.49
C GLU A 409 30.01 -17.89 -7.49
N PHE A 410 29.19 -16.90 -7.12
CA PHE A 410 28.86 -15.76 -7.97
C PHE A 410 29.76 -14.54 -7.74
N LEU A 411 30.68 -14.56 -6.77
CA LEU A 411 31.59 -13.43 -6.50
C LEU A 411 32.36 -12.92 -7.74
N PRO A 412 32.83 -13.79 -8.71
CA PRO A 412 33.50 -13.27 -9.89
C PRO A 412 32.64 -12.29 -10.70
N ILE A 413 31.38 -12.65 -10.98
CA ILE A 413 30.47 -11.75 -11.75
C ILE A 413 29.98 -10.55 -10.94
N ILE A 414 29.93 -10.66 -9.62
CA ILE A 414 29.60 -9.57 -8.71
C ILE A 414 30.74 -8.52 -8.70
N LYS A 415 31.98 -8.95 -8.66
CA LYS A 415 33.16 -8.06 -8.73
C LYS A 415 33.24 -7.29 -10.04
N GLU A 416 32.82 -7.90 -11.15
CA GLU A 416 32.69 -7.19 -12.44
C GLU A 416 31.69 -6.04 -12.42
N ALA A 417 30.72 -6.10 -11.49
CA ALA A 417 29.75 -5.03 -11.25
C ALA A 417 30.24 -3.96 -10.26
N SER A 418 31.55 -3.93 -9.95
CA SER A 418 32.16 -2.97 -9.02
C SER A 418 31.62 -3.02 -7.59
N ALA A 419 31.05 -4.16 -7.17
CA ALA A 419 30.59 -4.36 -5.81
C ALA A 419 31.76 -4.70 -4.86
N ILE A 420 31.67 -4.23 -3.64
CA ILE A 420 32.65 -4.43 -2.57
C ILE A 420 32.14 -5.54 -1.65
N VAL A 421 32.97 -6.55 -1.36
CA VAL A 421 32.64 -7.55 -0.34
C VAL A 421 32.83 -6.89 1.04
N ILE A 422 31.76 -6.83 1.83
CA ILE A 422 31.72 -6.14 3.12
C ILE A 422 31.65 -7.10 4.31
N GLY A 423 31.45 -8.38 4.08
CA GLY A 423 31.33 -9.36 5.15
C GLY A 423 30.74 -10.69 4.72
N GLU A 424 30.32 -11.44 5.70
CA GLU A 424 29.80 -12.79 5.56
C GLU A 424 28.65 -13.04 6.54
N VAL A 425 27.65 -13.79 6.10
CA VAL A 425 26.56 -14.27 6.95
C VAL A 425 27.04 -15.43 7.82
N ASN A 426 26.75 -15.43 9.12
CA ASN A 426 27.10 -16.49 10.05
C ASN A 426 25.87 -17.04 10.80
N ASP A 427 26.00 -18.22 11.39
CA ASP A 427 24.97 -18.87 12.20
C ASP A 427 25.13 -18.64 13.72
N ALA A 428 26.13 -17.84 14.13
CA ALA A 428 26.42 -17.56 15.54
C ALA A 428 25.43 -16.61 16.21
N GLN A 429 24.45 -16.08 15.45
CA GLN A 429 23.46 -15.11 15.93
C GLN A 429 24.12 -13.88 16.60
N LYS A 430 25.17 -13.37 15.97
CA LYS A 430 25.92 -12.22 16.42
C LYS A 430 26.29 -11.31 15.27
N PHE A 431 26.38 -10.01 15.56
CA PHE A 431 27.08 -9.05 14.72
C PHE A 431 28.52 -8.91 15.22
N VAL A 432 29.47 -9.16 14.33
CA VAL A 432 30.89 -9.07 14.63
C VAL A 432 31.53 -8.00 13.75
N TYR A 433 32.21 -7.05 14.34
CA TYR A 433 32.95 -6.01 13.63
C TYR A 433 34.22 -5.68 14.41
N LYS A 434 35.38 -6.03 13.89
CA LYS A 434 36.67 -5.93 14.60
C LYS A 434 36.58 -6.64 15.97
N GLU A 435 36.84 -5.92 17.05
CA GLU A 435 36.76 -6.44 18.42
C GLU A 435 35.32 -6.41 19.01
N MET A 436 34.36 -5.80 18.28
CA MET A 436 32.97 -5.73 18.72
C MET A 436 32.25 -7.05 18.46
N GLU A 437 31.60 -7.57 19.50
CA GLU A 437 30.56 -8.59 19.40
C GLU A 437 29.24 -8.04 19.98
N LEU A 438 28.17 -8.11 19.19
CA LEU A 438 26.82 -7.75 19.59
C LEU A 438 25.91 -8.95 19.33
N SER A 439 25.28 -9.49 20.39
CA SER A 439 24.36 -10.61 20.24
C SER A 439 23.08 -10.19 19.53
N MET A 440 22.43 -11.16 18.88
CA MET A 440 21.14 -10.95 18.20
C MET A 440 20.07 -10.47 19.19
N ASP A 441 20.04 -11.00 20.39
CA ASP A 441 19.05 -10.62 21.41
C ASP A 441 19.27 -9.17 21.88
N GLU A 442 20.52 -8.75 22.16
CA GLU A 442 20.80 -7.34 22.50
C GLU A 442 20.39 -6.38 21.37
N ALA A 443 20.66 -6.76 20.12
CA ALA A 443 20.30 -5.95 18.96
C ALA A 443 18.78 -5.87 18.79
N LEU A 444 18.06 -6.97 18.95
CA LEU A 444 16.60 -7.03 18.89
C LEU A 444 15.95 -6.23 20.02
N ASP A 445 16.47 -6.35 21.24
CA ASP A 445 15.97 -5.59 22.40
C ASP A 445 16.09 -4.08 22.15
N ALA A 446 17.22 -3.61 21.61
CA ALA A 446 17.42 -2.21 21.27
C ALA A 446 16.46 -1.77 20.15
N TRP A 447 16.29 -2.59 19.11
CA TRP A 447 15.46 -2.27 17.95
C TRP A 447 13.96 -2.28 18.26
N GLN A 448 13.48 -3.25 19.05
CA GLN A 448 12.07 -3.39 19.40
C GLN A 448 11.66 -2.51 20.59
N GLY A 449 12.58 -2.23 21.52
CA GLY A 449 12.25 -1.63 22.81
C GLY A 449 11.73 -0.20 22.76
N THR A 450 12.14 0.59 21.77
CA THR A 450 11.83 2.04 21.73
C THR A 450 10.32 2.32 21.66
N LEU A 451 9.58 1.63 20.83
CA LEU A 451 8.14 1.83 20.65
C LEU A 451 7.27 0.83 21.43
N GLU A 452 7.84 -0.18 22.06
CA GLU A 452 7.08 -1.25 22.73
C GLU A 452 6.09 -0.72 23.79
N ARG A 453 6.41 0.40 24.45
CA ARG A 453 5.52 1.02 25.43
C ARG A 453 4.30 1.71 24.80
N VAL A 454 4.41 2.18 23.56
CA VAL A 454 3.36 2.94 22.86
C VAL A 454 2.55 2.03 21.93
N PHE A 455 3.26 1.15 21.24
CA PHE A 455 2.71 0.17 20.30
C PHE A 455 3.23 -1.22 20.66
N PRO A 456 2.67 -1.85 21.72
CA PRO A 456 3.17 -3.13 22.20
C PRO A 456 2.94 -4.24 21.14
N THR A 457 3.95 -5.08 20.98
CA THR A 457 3.85 -6.27 20.11
C THR A 457 3.08 -7.41 20.79
N ARG A 458 2.80 -7.28 22.10
CA ARG A 458 2.02 -8.23 22.89
C ARG A 458 0.91 -7.50 23.61
N ALA A 459 -0.32 -8.01 23.50
CA ALA A 459 -1.51 -7.38 24.07
C ALA A 459 -1.52 -7.35 25.60
N THR A 460 -1.02 -8.41 26.24
CA THR A 460 -0.91 -8.54 27.71
C THR A 460 0.25 -9.48 28.08
N GLU A 461 0.79 -9.31 29.30
CA GLU A 461 1.65 -10.31 29.94
C GLU A 461 0.79 -11.46 30.50
N ASP A 462 -0.01 -12.10 29.66
CA ASP A 462 -0.81 -13.22 30.11
C ASP A 462 0.12 -14.41 30.40
N LYS A 463 0.27 -14.72 31.67
CA LYS A 463 1.13 -15.82 32.14
C LYS A 463 0.43 -17.17 32.13
N GLU A 464 -0.89 -17.17 31.97
CA GLU A 464 -1.65 -18.39 31.90
C GLU A 464 -1.61 -18.98 30.49
N LYS A 465 -1.09 -20.19 30.37
CA LYS A 465 -1.21 -20.94 29.12
C LYS A 465 -2.66 -21.32 28.92
N VAL A 466 -3.28 -20.73 27.90
CA VAL A 466 -4.59 -21.18 27.45
C VAL A 466 -4.47 -22.64 27.01
N GLN A 467 -5.25 -23.51 27.65
CA GLN A 467 -5.35 -24.89 27.24
C GLN A 467 -6.14 -24.90 25.92
N SER A 468 -5.47 -25.25 24.83
CA SER A 468 -6.13 -25.44 23.54
C SER A 468 -6.78 -26.80 23.50
N ASP A 469 -8.10 -26.85 23.34
CA ASP A 469 -8.79 -28.08 23.04
C ASP A 469 -8.42 -28.53 21.62
N VAL A 470 -7.82 -29.68 21.52
CA VAL A 470 -7.48 -30.30 20.23
C VAL A 470 -8.63 -31.26 19.88
N TYR A 471 -9.30 -31.00 18.76
CA TYR A 471 -10.27 -31.91 18.21
C TYR A 471 -9.53 -33.15 17.63
N ASP A 472 -9.54 -34.23 18.39
CA ASP A 472 -8.92 -35.50 18.00
C ASP A 472 -9.99 -36.57 17.91
N THR A 473 -10.73 -36.61 16.80
CA THR A 473 -11.70 -37.67 16.53
C THR A 473 -11.24 -38.53 15.34
N LYS A 474 -11.41 -39.85 15.52
CA LYS A 474 -11.24 -40.82 14.44
C LYS A 474 -12.52 -40.99 13.61
N ASN A 475 -13.64 -40.46 14.09
CA ASN A 475 -14.92 -40.55 13.41
C ASN A 475 -15.14 -39.32 12.55
N ILE A 476 -14.79 -39.41 11.28
CA ILE A 476 -15.07 -38.35 10.28
C ILE A 476 -16.51 -38.58 9.80
N TYR A 477 -17.34 -37.53 9.96
CA TYR A 477 -18.69 -37.54 9.39
C TYR A 477 -18.60 -37.57 7.86
N VAL A 478 -19.37 -38.45 7.25
CA VAL A 478 -19.43 -38.59 5.79
C VAL A 478 -20.87 -38.34 5.36
N CYS A 479 -21.06 -37.33 4.50
CA CYS A 479 -22.35 -36.98 3.93
C CYS A 479 -23.03 -38.21 3.29
N LYS A 480 -24.31 -38.40 3.57
CA LYS A 480 -25.11 -39.50 3.01
C LYS A 480 -25.34 -39.32 1.50
N ASN A 481 -25.58 -38.09 1.07
CA ASN A 481 -25.84 -37.74 -0.32
C ASN A 481 -24.57 -37.28 -1.02
N LYS A 482 -23.77 -38.24 -1.49
CA LYS A 482 -22.47 -37.95 -2.15
C LYS A 482 -22.68 -37.38 -3.53
N VAL A 483 -21.98 -36.28 -3.81
CA VAL A 483 -21.89 -35.67 -5.15
C VAL A 483 -20.41 -35.62 -5.56
N ALA A 484 -20.15 -35.72 -6.85
CA ALA A 484 -18.76 -35.71 -7.35
C ALA A 484 -18.08 -34.35 -7.11
N LYS A 485 -18.82 -33.27 -7.25
CA LYS A 485 -18.36 -31.92 -7.03
C LYS A 485 -19.50 -31.12 -6.38
N PRO A 486 -19.38 -30.74 -5.11
CA PRO A 486 -20.42 -29.97 -4.44
C PRO A 486 -20.58 -28.59 -5.06
N THR A 487 -21.80 -28.06 -5.01
CA THR A 487 -22.13 -26.70 -5.40
C THR A 487 -22.44 -25.88 -4.17
N VAL A 488 -21.91 -24.67 -4.13
CA VAL A 488 -22.10 -23.70 -3.05
C VAL A 488 -22.88 -22.52 -3.59
N PHE A 489 -24.01 -22.22 -2.99
CA PHE A 489 -24.75 -20.99 -3.25
C PHE A 489 -24.28 -19.87 -2.34
N ILE A 490 -23.95 -18.72 -2.92
CA ILE A 490 -23.48 -17.51 -2.23
C ILE A 490 -24.48 -16.39 -2.54
N PRO A 491 -25.41 -16.08 -1.62
CA PRO A 491 -26.30 -14.94 -1.77
C PRO A 491 -25.57 -13.62 -1.54
N VAL A 492 -25.80 -12.66 -2.44
CA VAL A 492 -25.23 -11.30 -2.36
C VAL A 492 -26.37 -10.31 -2.16
N PHE A 493 -26.23 -9.48 -1.14
CA PHE A 493 -27.15 -8.40 -0.83
C PHE A 493 -26.45 -7.04 -0.92
N PRO A 494 -27.17 -5.93 -1.05
CA PRO A 494 -26.54 -4.61 -0.93
C PRO A 494 -25.67 -4.51 0.32
N GLY A 495 -24.40 -4.13 0.15
CA GLY A 495 -23.40 -4.06 1.23
C GLY A 495 -22.60 -5.34 1.48
N THR A 496 -22.83 -6.43 0.74
CA THR A 496 -21.97 -7.62 0.75
C THR A 496 -20.65 -7.29 0.02
N ASN A 497 -19.51 -7.69 0.60
CA ASN A 497 -18.18 -7.37 0.06
C ASN A 497 -17.27 -8.60 -0.15
N CYS A 498 -17.61 -9.75 0.41
CA CYS A 498 -16.70 -10.91 0.49
C CYS A 498 -17.12 -12.07 -0.41
N GLU A 499 -18.04 -11.89 -1.34
CA GLU A 499 -18.57 -12.95 -2.20
C GLU A 499 -17.52 -13.53 -3.13
N TYR A 500 -16.63 -12.69 -3.70
CA TYR A 500 -15.58 -13.15 -4.59
C TYR A 500 -14.52 -13.97 -3.87
N ASP A 501 -14.09 -13.56 -2.67
CA ASP A 501 -13.11 -14.29 -1.88
C ASP A 501 -13.70 -15.59 -1.36
N SER A 502 -14.97 -15.58 -0.96
CA SER A 502 -15.73 -16.78 -0.59
C SER A 502 -15.82 -17.77 -1.75
N ALA A 503 -16.20 -17.31 -2.94
CA ALA A 503 -16.27 -18.14 -4.13
C ALA A 503 -14.90 -18.76 -4.45
N LYS A 504 -13.83 -17.98 -4.46
CA LYS A 504 -12.46 -18.48 -4.68
C LYS A 504 -12.03 -19.54 -3.66
N ALA A 505 -12.36 -19.36 -2.38
CA ALA A 505 -12.02 -20.32 -1.33
C ALA A 505 -12.69 -21.68 -1.59
N PHE A 506 -13.97 -21.69 -1.91
CA PHE A 506 -14.69 -22.91 -2.25
C PHE A 506 -14.22 -23.55 -3.56
N GLU A 507 -13.92 -22.77 -4.59
CA GLU A 507 -13.37 -23.27 -5.86
C GLU A 507 -11.99 -23.91 -5.68
N ARG A 508 -11.13 -23.32 -4.83
CA ARG A 508 -9.84 -23.93 -4.45
C ARG A 508 -10.00 -25.25 -3.74
N ALA A 509 -11.06 -25.38 -2.93
CA ALA A 509 -11.42 -26.64 -2.27
C ALA A 509 -12.09 -27.66 -3.21
N GLY A 510 -12.31 -27.32 -4.48
CA GLY A 510 -12.86 -28.20 -5.49
C GLY A 510 -14.37 -28.13 -5.68
N ALA A 511 -15.06 -27.14 -5.09
CA ALA A 511 -16.50 -26.94 -5.29
C ALA A 511 -16.80 -26.14 -6.56
N ASN A 512 -18.07 -26.17 -6.99
CA ASN A 512 -18.64 -25.17 -7.90
C ASN A 512 -19.31 -24.08 -7.06
N THR A 513 -19.35 -22.85 -7.58
CA THR A 513 -20.02 -21.74 -6.91
C THR A 513 -21.15 -21.16 -7.77
N ILE A 514 -22.24 -20.76 -7.13
CA ILE A 514 -23.35 -19.98 -7.71
C ILE A 514 -23.44 -18.70 -6.90
N VAL A 515 -23.00 -17.59 -7.47
CA VAL A 515 -23.13 -16.26 -6.86
C VAL A 515 -24.34 -15.58 -7.49
N LYS A 516 -25.27 -15.07 -6.67
CA LYS A 516 -26.47 -14.36 -7.14
C LYS A 516 -26.74 -13.12 -6.31
N VAL A 517 -27.00 -12.03 -7.01
CA VAL A 517 -27.34 -10.73 -6.41
C VAL A 517 -28.86 -10.67 -6.15
N PHE A 518 -29.23 -10.32 -4.93
CA PHE A 518 -30.62 -10.03 -4.56
C PHE A 518 -30.97 -8.61 -5.03
N LYS A 519 -31.80 -8.50 -6.05
CA LYS A 519 -32.23 -7.21 -6.61
C LYS A 519 -33.46 -6.70 -5.86
N ASN A 520 -33.43 -5.44 -5.46
CA ASN A 520 -34.50 -4.82 -4.66
C ASN A 520 -34.99 -3.46 -5.17
N LEU A 521 -34.64 -3.10 -6.42
CA LEU A 521 -35.02 -1.81 -7.00
C LEU A 521 -36.53 -1.72 -7.32
N SER A 522 -37.19 -2.87 -7.55
CA SER A 522 -38.63 -2.95 -7.77
C SER A 522 -39.24 -4.18 -7.10
N ALA A 523 -40.56 -4.17 -6.93
CA ALA A 523 -41.30 -5.34 -6.40
C ALA A 523 -41.22 -6.57 -7.33
N ALA A 524 -40.97 -6.37 -8.63
CA ALA A 524 -40.73 -7.47 -9.55
C ALA A 524 -39.34 -8.06 -9.31
N ASP A 525 -38.30 -7.23 -9.19
CA ASP A 525 -36.93 -7.69 -8.92
C ASP A 525 -36.85 -8.52 -7.63
N ILE A 526 -37.59 -8.12 -6.58
CA ILE A 526 -37.65 -8.88 -5.32
C ILE A 526 -38.24 -10.27 -5.54
N ARG A 527 -39.36 -10.38 -6.29
CA ARG A 527 -40.00 -11.68 -6.57
C ARG A 527 -39.08 -12.58 -7.39
N ASP A 528 -38.47 -12.02 -8.44
CA ASP A 528 -37.58 -12.75 -9.32
C ASP A 528 -36.33 -13.22 -8.56
N SER A 529 -35.77 -12.37 -7.68
CA SER A 529 -34.61 -12.72 -6.83
C SER A 529 -34.95 -13.85 -5.85
N VAL A 530 -36.14 -13.83 -5.25
CA VAL A 530 -36.58 -14.92 -4.36
C VAL A 530 -36.66 -16.25 -5.14
N ASP A 531 -37.25 -16.24 -6.33
CA ASP A 531 -37.40 -17.45 -7.15
C ASP A 531 -36.01 -17.94 -7.67
N GLU A 532 -35.10 -17.04 -8.05
CA GLU A 532 -33.72 -17.40 -8.41
C GLU A 532 -32.93 -17.98 -7.22
N PHE A 533 -33.07 -17.41 -6.03
CA PHE A 533 -32.41 -17.90 -4.83
C PHE A 533 -32.92 -19.28 -4.46
N VAL A 534 -34.23 -19.52 -4.45
CA VAL A 534 -34.82 -20.84 -4.22
C VAL A 534 -34.24 -21.87 -5.18
N LYS A 535 -34.19 -21.55 -6.48
CA LYS A 535 -33.58 -22.41 -7.49
C LYS A 535 -32.10 -22.69 -7.22
N ALA A 536 -31.34 -21.67 -6.83
CA ALA A 536 -29.93 -21.83 -6.49
C ALA A 536 -29.72 -22.71 -5.24
N ILE A 537 -30.54 -22.53 -4.20
CA ILE A 537 -30.53 -23.37 -2.98
C ILE A 537 -30.83 -24.83 -3.34
N ASP A 538 -31.86 -25.07 -4.17
CA ASP A 538 -32.25 -26.44 -4.56
C ASP A 538 -31.16 -27.15 -5.39
N GLN A 539 -30.31 -26.43 -6.09
CA GLN A 539 -29.17 -26.96 -6.86
C GLN A 539 -27.89 -27.14 -6.02
N SER A 540 -27.84 -26.57 -4.83
CA SER A 540 -26.61 -26.52 -4.02
C SER A 540 -26.62 -27.54 -2.86
N GLN A 541 -25.43 -27.90 -2.40
CA GLN A 541 -25.21 -28.72 -1.21
C GLN A 541 -24.80 -27.88 -0.02
N ILE A 542 -24.31 -26.67 -0.29
CA ILE A 542 -23.86 -25.73 0.74
C ILE A 542 -24.46 -24.36 0.44
N ILE A 543 -24.89 -23.65 1.47
CA ILE A 543 -25.18 -22.23 1.41
C ILE A 543 -24.13 -21.48 2.22
N MET A 544 -23.52 -20.44 1.64
CA MET A 544 -22.50 -19.62 2.27
C MET A 544 -22.98 -18.18 2.37
N PHE A 545 -23.17 -17.69 3.59
CA PHE A 545 -23.49 -16.31 3.89
C PHE A 545 -22.19 -15.50 4.06
N PRO A 546 -21.83 -14.63 3.12
CA PRO A 546 -20.57 -13.88 3.17
C PRO A 546 -20.61 -12.72 4.17
N GLY A 547 -19.46 -12.14 4.41
CA GLY A 547 -19.30 -10.95 5.23
C GLY A 547 -19.65 -9.66 4.48
N GLY A 548 -19.49 -8.55 5.16
CA GLY A 548 -19.78 -7.20 4.71
C GLY A 548 -20.74 -6.49 5.68
N PHE A 549 -21.53 -5.56 5.16
CA PHE A 549 -22.50 -4.75 5.92
C PHE A 549 -23.84 -4.72 5.18
N SER A 550 -24.55 -5.84 5.13
CA SER A 550 -25.77 -6.01 4.32
C SER A 550 -26.80 -4.90 4.56
N ALA A 551 -27.03 -4.09 3.54
CA ALA A 551 -27.90 -2.90 3.53
C ALA A 551 -27.52 -1.82 4.57
N GLY A 552 -26.24 -1.80 5.02
CA GLY A 552 -25.76 -0.97 6.13
C GLY A 552 -26.22 -1.54 7.47
N ASP A 553 -25.28 -1.72 8.40
CA ASP A 553 -25.62 -2.13 9.76
C ASP A 553 -26.20 -0.91 10.50
N GLU A 554 -27.44 -1.06 10.94
CA GLU A 554 -28.12 -0.07 11.76
C GLU A 554 -27.70 -0.22 13.24
N PRO A 555 -27.76 0.85 14.07
CA PRO A 555 -27.37 0.76 15.48
C PRO A 555 -28.07 -0.36 16.26
N GLU A 556 -29.23 -0.79 15.81
CA GLU A 556 -30.10 -1.76 16.47
C GLU A 556 -29.96 -3.20 15.97
N GLY A 557 -28.99 -3.48 15.09
CA GLY A 557 -28.73 -4.86 14.67
C GLY A 557 -28.09 -5.00 13.30
N SER A 558 -27.21 -6.00 13.22
CA SER A 558 -26.51 -6.41 12.01
C SER A 558 -27.31 -7.43 11.20
N ALA A 559 -27.01 -7.55 9.91
CA ALA A 559 -27.53 -8.56 9.01
C ALA A 559 -29.07 -8.63 8.87
N LYS A 560 -29.78 -7.56 9.19
CA LYS A 560 -31.26 -7.51 9.11
C LYS A 560 -31.80 -7.86 7.73
N PHE A 561 -31.10 -7.46 6.67
CA PHE A 561 -31.55 -7.72 5.32
C PHE A 561 -31.49 -9.22 4.99
N PHE A 562 -30.39 -9.89 5.33
CA PHE A 562 -30.29 -11.35 5.24
C PHE A 562 -31.44 -12.03 6.00
N ALA A 563 -31.58 -11.71 7.28
CA ALA A 563 -32.59 -12.30 8.12
C ALA A 563 -34.01 -12.07 7.59
N THR A 564 -34.30 -10.87 7.10
CA THR A 564 -35.62 -10.55 6.53
C THR A 564 -35.90 -11.31 5.23
N ALA A 565 -34.94 -11.36 4.33
CA ALA A 565 -35.09 -12.06 3.07
C ALA A 565 -35.29 -13.58 3.27
N PHE A 566 -34.48 -14.19 4.13
CA PHE A 566 -34.56 -15.63 4.41
C PHE A 566 -35.78 -16.06 5.27
N ARG A 567 -36.51 -15.12 5.86
CA ARG A 567 -37.83 -15.35 6.45
C ARG A 567 -38.96 -15.44 5.42
N ASN A 568 -38.69 -15.17 4.13
CA ASN A 568 -39.65 -15.46 3.07
C ASN A 568 -39.98 -16.95 3.06
N ALA A 569 -41.27 -17.30 3.00
CA ALA A 569 -41.73 -18.68 3.13
C ALA A 569 -41.06 -19.65 2.12
N LYS A 570 -40.92 -19.25 0.85
CA LYS A 570 -40.25 -20.07 -0.18
C LYS A 570 -38.78 -20.31 0.13
N MET A 571 -38.08 -19.29 0.59
CA MET A 571 -36.65 -19.38 0.92
C MET A 571 -36.46 -20.22 2.19
N THR A 572 -37.24 -19.97 3.22
CA THR A 572 -37.24 -20.78 4.46
C THR A 572 -37.44 -22.26 4.15
N GLU A 573 -38.43 -22.60 3.31
CA GLU A 573 -38.69 -23.98 2.90
C GLU A 573 -37.50 -24.58 2.12
N ALA A 574 -36.92 -23.85 1.20
CA ALA A 574 -35.78 -24.34 0.43
C ALA A 574 -34.54 -24.60 1.31
N VAL A 575 -34.24 -23.71 2.27
CA VAL A 575 -33.18 -23.92 3.27
C VAL A 575 -33.50 -25.10 4.17
N SER A 576 -34.73 -25.24 4.63
CA SER A 576 -35.14 -26.38 5.44
C SER A 576 -34.96 -27.72 4.70
N ARG A 577 -35.32 -27.79 3.42
CA ARG A 577 -35.05 -28.98 2.59
C ARG A 577 -33.56 -29.25 2.46
N LEU A 578 -32.76 -28.18 2.23
CA LEU A 578 -31.30 -28.32 2.13
C LEU A 578 -30.70 -28.95 3.37
N LEU A 579 -31.04 -28.43 4.55
CA LEU A 579 -30.42 -28.83 5.82
C LEU A 579 -30.99 -30.14 6.36
N SER A 580 -32.32 -30.32 6.32
CA SER A 580 -32.98 -31.44 7.01
C SER A 580 -33.15 -32.67 6.14
N GLU A 581 -33.36 -32.51 4.81
CA GLU A 581 -33.67 -33.64 3.92
C GLU A 581 -32.47 -34.04 3.06
N ARG A 582 -31.66 -33.05 2.63
CA ARG A 582 -30.55 -33.29 1.70
C ARG A 582 -29.18 -33.39 2.37
N ASP A 583 -29.12 -33.32 3.70
CA ASP A 583 -27.88 -33.39 4.48
C ASP A 583 -26.88 -32.30 4.05
N GLY A 584 -27.39 -31.12 3.75
CA GLY A 584 -26.58 -29.96 3.31
C GLY A 584 -26.01 -29.17 4.47
N LEU A 585 -25.20 -28.17 4.14
CA LEU A 585 -24.50 -27.33 5.11
C LEU A 585 -24.85 -25.86 4.93
N ALA A 586 -24.79 -25.11 6.04
CA ALA A 586 -24.79 -23.65 6.04
C ALA A 586 -23.52 -23.15 6.72
N LEU A 587 -22.89 -22.14 6.13
CA LEU A 587 -21.73 -21.46 6.68
C LEU A 587 -21.99 -19.95 6.67
N GLY A 588 -21.77 -19.28 7.79
CA GLY A 588 -21.81 -17.81 7.87
C GLY A 588 -20.49 -17.26 8.38
N ILE A 589 -20.00 -16.19 7.76
CA ILE A 589 -18.78 -15.51 8.17
C ILE A 589 -19.12 -14.05 8.46
N CYS A 590 -18.67 -13.51 9.62
CA CYS A 590 -18.85 -12.13 10.04
C CYS A 590 -20.35 -11.71 9.97
N ASN A 591 -20.72 -10.79 9.10
CA ASN A 591 -22.12 -10.39 8.90
C ASN A 591 -23.02 -11.58 8.52
N GLY A 592 -22.51 -12.53 7.75
CA GLY A 592 -23.22 -13.77 7.45
C GLY A 592 -23.42 -14.67 8.69
N PHE A 593 -22.46 -14.71 9.61
CA PHE A 593 -22.63 -15.41 10.91
C PHE A 593 -23.68 -14.71 11.78
N GLN A 594 -23.70 -13.39 11.79
CA GLN A 594 -24.72 -12.62 12.51
C GLN A 594 -26.14 -12.86 11.94
N ALA A 595 -26.24 -13.22 10.66
CA ALA A 595 -27.50 -13.54 10.01
C ALA A 595 -28.07 -14.91 10.40
N LEU A 596 -27.20 -15.90 10.63
CA LEU A 596 -27.55 -17.26 11.04
C LEU A 596 -28.03 -17.33 12.50
#